data_e15cdb673693a0457576092c3a597a68
#
_entry.id   e15cdb673693a0457576092c3a597a68
#
_cell.length_a   1.000
_cell.length_b   1.000
_cell.length_c   1.000
_cell.angle_alpha   90.00
_cell.angle_beta   90.00
_cell.angle_gamma   90.00
#
_symmetry.space_group_name_H-M   'P 1'
#
loop_
_entity.id
_entity.type
_entity.pdbx_description
1 polymer ?
#
loop_
_entity_poly.entity_id
_entity_poly.type
_entity_poly.pdbx_seq_one_letter_code
_entity_poly.pdbx_strand_id
1 'polypeptide(L)'
;MYLNLLHLKNILFLLLLLFSFQGFTQSKKIKILKADNTMVDPKFPGATISIGNIFVEHDGATLRCDKAYIYSEKNLIKAMGNVVINQGDTIFQYSKYVDYDGNKKMATSWGDVVLKDELMVLKTDTLYFDREKQHLFYNNWGTIKDTTNLLKSKIGNYYLQTNKFQAFTKVDVTNKDSELVSDHLDYYTSTGIAELFGPSTITSDENAIYTEKGHHNTKTNISHFLKKSKIFYGDRTISGDSLYYNRNTEFASATGNIKVLDTINETIIKGGYAEYYKLKDSVFITDRAVAISVMEKDSMYVHGDKLMVTGIAGERLIKAFKRVKIFKSNLQGKCDSLVTNEKTGITKMFTAPIMWAEGNQITGDTIHFLSNIKTEQLDSLKILNDALLVKKDSAGFSQLKGKNMYGKFKNNAIESLDAIGNSETLFFLRDEHDKLFGIDKKQSSDHILILFENDDVKSIDYYKTITGKTFPPSEFDKLSDDEKLLPGFIWRADERPLTKDDIFIKDEPLKDENSEKINELKEIPQKSIDSVIKPPIENVLKRQ
;
A
#
# COMPACT_ATOMS: atom_id res chain seq x y z
N MET A 1 9.14 70.71 34.10
CA MET A 1 7.70 70.70 34.20
C MET A 1 6.96 70.91 32.83
N TYR A 2 7.65 71.42 31.81
CA TYR A 2 7.05 71.66 30.46
C TYR A 2 7.08 70.44 29.50
N LEU A 3 7.91 69.44 29.74
CA LEU A 3 8.03 68.29 28.86
C LEU A 3 6.91 67.28 29.02
N ASN A 4 6.28 67.18 30.21
CA ASN A 4 5.16 66.27 30.48
C ASN A 4 3.80 66.74 29.90
N LEU A 5 3.64 68.04 29.68
CA LEU A 5 2.38 68.59 29.13
C LEU A 5 2.28 68.35 27.62
N LEU A 6 3.41 68.28 26.90
CA LEU A 6 3.43 68.00 25.44
C LEU A 6 3.10 66.52 25.14
N HIS A 7 3.61 65.61 25.98
CA HIS A 7 3.26 64.18 25.84
C HIS A 7 1.81 63.86 26.16
N LEU A 8 1.25 64.56 27.19
CA LEU A 8 -0.16 64.41 27.54
C LEU A 8 -1.10 64.92 26.42
N LYS A 9 -0.75 66.05 25.78
CA LYS A 9 -1.47 66.61 24.63
C LYS A 9 -1.44 65.71 23.43
N ASN A 10 -0.28 65.04 23.13
CA ASN A 10 -0.13 64.12 22.03
C ASN A 10 -0.88 62.81 22.28
N ILE A 11 -0.91 62.30 23.52
CA ILE A 11 -1.69 61.13 23.92
C ILE A 11 -3.19 61.40 23.84
N LEU A 12 -3.65 62.59 24.26
CA LEU A 12 -5.03 62.98 24.17
C LEU A 12 -5.48 63.16 22.71
N PHE A 13 -4.61 63.71 21.84
CA PHE A 13 -4.87 63.85 20.41
C PHE A 13 -4.89 62.46 19.71
N LEU A 14 -4.03 61.52 20.12
CA LEU A 14 -4.05 60.14 19.61
C LEU A 14 -5.30 59.37 20.05
N LEU A 15 -5.77 59.59 21.29
CA LEU A 15 -7.01 59.03 21.82
C LEU A 15 -8.24 59.60 21.11
N LEU A 16 -8.25 60.90 20.79
CA LEU A 16 -9.31 61.56 20.01
C LEU A 16 -9.33 61.05 18.54
N LEU A 17 -8.16 60.79 17.95
CA LEU A 17 -8.07 60.18 16.60
C LEU A 17 -8.55 58.70 16.60
N LEU A 18 -8.31 57.94 17.66
CA LEU A 18 -8.83 56.58 17.83
C LEU A 18 -10.35 56.53 18.00
N PHE A 19 -10.97 57.56 18.62
CA PHE A 19 -12.41 57.67 18.75
C PHE A 19 -13.13 58.15 17.48
N SER A 20 -12.46 58.81 16.55
CA SER A 20 -13.03 59.27 15.29
C SER A 20 -13.20 58.17 14.24
N PHE A 21 -12.63 56.95 14.45
CA PHE A 21 -12.77 55.80 13.56
C PHE A 21 -13.92 54.83 13.90
N GLN A 22 -14.77 55.17 14.87
CA GLN A 22 -16.06 54.48 15.01
C GLN A 22 -17.03 55.04 13.96
N GLY A 23 -16.71 54.79 12.68
CA GLY A 23 -17.70 54.98 11.63
C GLY A 23 -18.83 54.00 11.86
N PHE A 24 -19.98 54.47 12.33
CA PHE A 24 -21.22 53.72 12.27
C PHE A 24 -21.45 53.37 10.81
N THR A 25 -21.18 52.14 10.41
CA THR A 25 -21.61 51.59 9.12
C THR A 25 -23.13 51.61 9.13
N GLN A 26 -23.74 52.70 8.62
CA GLN A 26 -25.17 52.74 8.37
C GLN A 26 -25.51 51.54 7.47
N SER A 27 -26.36 50.62 7.95
CA SER A 27 -26.82 49.52 7.12
C SER A 27 -27.45 50.11 5.86
N LYS A 28 -26.90 49.71 4.70
CA LYS A 28 -27.46 50.15 3.42
C LYS A 28 -28.89 49.69 3.34
N LYS A 29 -29.77 50.52 2.78
CA LYS A 29 -31.20 50.18 2.60
C LYS A 29 -31.40 49.52 1.24
N ILE A 30 -32.39 48.61 1.17
CA ILE A 30 -32.87 48.04 -0.08
C ILE A 30 -33.42 49.17 -0.96
N LYS A 31 -32.90 49.34 -2.18
CA LYS A 31 -33.31 50.36 -3.13
C LYS A 31 -34.12 49.74 -4.26
N ILE A 32 -35.33 50.29 -4.51
CA ILE A 32 -36.09 49.96 -5.71
C ILE A 32 -35.52 50.79 -6.86
N LEU A 33 -34.94 50.10 -7.87
CA LEU A 33 -34.42 50.76 -9.07
C LEU A 33 -35.44 50.84 -10.19
N LYS A 34 -36.36 49.85 -10.26
CA LYS A 34 -37.45 49.78 -11.26
C LYS A 34 -38.61 48.96 -10.72
N ALA A 35 -39.82 49.37 -11.07
CA ALA A 35 -41.05 48.59 -10.97
C ALA A 35 -42.09 49.22 -11.94
N ASP A 36 -42.95 48.41 -12.56
CA ASP A 36 -43.97 48.93 -13.45
C ASP A 36 -45.10 49.63 -12.67
N ASN A 37 -45.53 49.02 -11.56
CA ASN A 37 -46.56 49.59 -10.66
C ASN A 37 -46.14 49.44 -9.20
N THR A 38 -46.52 50.43 -8.36
CA THR A 38 -46.23 50.38 -6.93
C THR A 38 -47.48 50.88 -6.20
N MET A 39 -47.95 50.13 -5.18
CA MET A 39 -49.14 50.48 -4.39
C MET A 39 -48.91 50.14 -2.91
N VAL A 40 -49.80 50.67 -2.07
CA VAL A 40 -49.90 50.33 -0.65
C VAL A 40 -51.25 49.64 -0.42
N ASP A 41 -51.32 48.56 0.29
CA ASP A 41 -52.53 47.82 0.64
C ASP A 41 -52.66 47.74 2.18
N PRO A 42 -53.75 48.16 2.77
CA PRO A 42 -53.97 48.07 4.21
C PRO A 42 -53.89 46.69 4.81
N LYS A 43 -54.05 45.61 3.99
CA LYS A 43 -53.91 44.25 4.40
C LYS A 43 -52.40 43.86 4.69
N PHE A 44 -51.48 44.68 4.20
CA PHE A 44 -50.01 44.49 4.39
C PHE A 44 -49.41 45.78 4.96
N PRO A 45 -49.68 46.10 6.24
CA PRO A 45 -49.27 47.35 6.84
C PRO A 45 -47.74 47.49 6.84
N GLY A 46 -47.25 48.65 6.39
CA GLY A 46 -45.79 48.93 6.28
C GLY A 46 -45.09 48.35 5.05
N ALA A 47 -45.83 47.67 4.17
CA ALA A 47 -45.30 47.18 2.90
C ALA A 47 -45.66 48.10 1.73
N THR A 48 -44.67 48.36 0.87
CA THR A 48 -44.86 48.81 -0.49
C THR A 48 -44.97 47.61 -1.38
N ILE A 49 -46.09 47.43 -2.10
CA ILE A 49 -46.29 46.32 -3.03
C ILE A 49 -45.88 46.80 -4.42
N SER A 50 -44.88 46.15 -5.01
CA SER A 50 -44.41 46.39 -6.37
C SER A 50 -44.83 45.24 -7.29
N ILE A 51 -45.25 45.55 -8.52
CA ILE A 51 -45.71 44.56 -9.52
C ILE A 51 -45.14 44.90 -10.88
N GLY A 52 -44.62 43.90 -11.56
CA GLY A 52 -44.07 43.93 -12.92
C GLY A 52 -42.65 44.47 -13.00
N ASN A 53 -41.77 43.73 -13.65
CA ASN A 53 -40.38 44.08 -13.97
C ASN A 53 -39.60 44.70 -12.80
N ILE A 54 -39.78 44.16 -11.61
CA ILE A 54 -39.14 44.68 -10.40
C ILE A 54 -37.62 44.46 -10.47
N PHE A 55 -36.88 45.53 -10.14
CA PHE A 55 -35.43 45.49 -10.04
C PHE A 55 -35.01 46.25 -8.77
N VAL A 56 -34.39 45.56 -7.85
CA VAL A 56 -33.88 46.13 -6.61
C VAL A 56 -32.39 45.86 -6.45
N GLU A 57 -31.72 46.74 -5.71
CA GLU A 57 -30.32 46.65 -5.37
C GLU A 57 -30.14 46.76 -3.86
N HIS A 58 -29.24 45.95 -3.31
CA HIS A 58 -28.80 46.07 -1.93
C HIS A 58 -27.35 45.62 -1.79
N ASP A 59 -26.47 46.53 -1.39
CA ASP A 59 -25.08 46.28 -1.07
C ASP A 59 -24.33 45.47 -2.16
N GLY A 60 -24.44 45.90 -3.42
CA GLY A 60 -23.78 45.30 -4.58
C GLY A 60 -24.43 44.04 -5.13
N ALA A 61 -25.54 43.55 -4.55
CA ALA A 61 -26.34 42.51 -5.17
C ALA A 61 -27.64 43.06 -5.73
N THR A 62 -28.13 42.43 -6.78
CA THR A 62 -29.39 42.78 -7.42
C THR A 62 -30.39 41.64 -7.32
N LEU A 63 -31.69 42.00 -7.26
CA LEU A 63 -32.80 41.06 -7.30
C LEU A 63 -33.81 41.52 -8.34
N ARG A 64 -34.28 40.61 -9.19
CA ARG A 64 -35.39 40.79 -10.13
C ARG A 64 -36.51 39.82 -9.78
N CYS A 65 -37.78 40.27 -9.95
CA CYS A 65 -38.95 39.40 -9.74
C CYS A 65 -40.21 40.02 -10.37
N ASP A 66 -41.30 39.25 -10.39
CA ASP A 66 -42.58 39.72 -10.94
C ASP A 66 -43.40 40.49 -9.92
N LYS A 67 -43.33 40.15 -8.63
CA LYS A 67 -44.04 40.81 -7.53
C LYS A 67 -43.18 40.84 -6.27
N ALA A 68 -43.20 41.94 -5.52
CA ALA A 68 -42.54 42.08 -4.24
C ALA A 68 -43.32 42.86 -3.21
N TYR A 69 -43.18 42.45 -1.94
CA TYR A 69 -43.59 43.23 -0.77
C TYR A 69 -42.33 43.78 -0.11
N ILE A 70 -42.18 45.10 -0.08
CA ILE A 70 -40.97 45.77 0.39
C ILE A 70 -41.30 46.57 1.65
N TYR A 71 -40.69 46.16 2.77
CA TYR A 71 -40.82 46.78 4.09
C TYR A 71 -39.61 47.67 4.36
N SER A 72 -39.61 48.91 3.87
CA SER A 72 -38.45 49.82 3.89
C SER A 72 -37.95 50.13 5.30
N GLU A 73 -38.83 50.26 6.29
CA GLU A 73 -38.45 50.51 7.68
C GLU A 73 -37.68 49.32 8.28
N LYS A 74 -38.14 48.09 7.99
CA LYS A 74 -37.55 46.83 8.45
C LYS A 74 -36.38 46.37 7.58
N ASN A 75 -36.15 47.02 6.43
CA ASN A 75 -35.20 46.64 5.42
C ASN A 75 -35.38 45.19 4.92
N LEU A 76 -36.64 44.78 4.69
CA LEU A 76 -37.04 43.44 4.27
C LEU A 76 -37.71 43.48 2.90
N ILE A 77 -37.47 42.45 2.08
CA ILE A 77 -38.19 42.19 0.83
C ILE A 77 -38.69 40.75 0.78
N LYS A 78 -39.94 40.57 0.35
CA LYS A 78 -40.53 39.28 -0.02
C LYS A 78 -40.82 39.31 -1.51
N ALA A 79 -40.01 38.58 -2.28
CA ALA A 79 -40.09 38.52 -3.74
C ALA A 79 -40.76 37.22 -4.20
N MET A 80 -41.52 37.28 -5.28
CA MET A 80 -42.17 36.13 -5.87
C MET A 80 -42.31 36.26 -7.39
N GLY A 81 -42.28 35.10 -8.06
CA GLY A 81 -42.37 34.98 -9.50
C GLY A 81 -41.04 35.31 -10.19
N ASN A 82 -40.47 34.35 -10.91
CA ASN A 82 -39.24 34.47 -11.69
C ASN A 82 -38.12 35.21 -10.95
N VAL A 83 -37.90 34.86 -9.67
CA VAL A 83 -36.92 35.56 -8.85
C VAL A 83 -35.52 35.22 -9.30
N VAL A 84 -34.71 36.25 -9.56
CA VAL A 84 -33.28 36.12 -9.90
C VAL A 84 -32.48 37.03 -8.97
N ILE A 85 -31.59 36.42 -8.18
CA ILE A 85 -30.56 37.14 -7.41
C ILE A 85 -29.26 37.05 -8.18
N ASN A 86 -28.59 38.19 -8.36
CA ASN A 86 -27.25 38.25 -8.94
C ASN A 86 -26.31 38.91 -7.93
N GLN A 87 -25.14 38.33 -7.73
CA GLN A 87 -24.08 38.88 -6.91
C GLN A 87 -22.73 38.79 -7.65
N GLY A 88 -22.12 39.96 -7.90
CA GLY A 88 -20.79 40.06 -8.47
C GLY A 88 -20.67 39.54 -9.91
N ASP A 89 -21.75 39.59 -10.69
CA ASP A 89 -21.82 39.17 -12.11
C ASP A 89 -21.49 37.69 -12.41
N THR A 90 -21.04 36.92 -11.42
CA THR A 90 -20.66 35.52 -11.58
C THR A 90 -21.62 34.53 -10.93
N ILE A 91 -22.36 34.99 -9.91
CA ILE A 91 -23.29 34.13 -9.15
C ILE A 91 -24.72 34.50 -9.47
N PHE A 92 -25.48 33.57 -10.05
CA PHE A 92 -26.88 33.70 -10.37
C PHE A 92 -27.71 32.66 -9.63
N GLN A 93 -28.70 33.12 -8.84
CA GLN A 93 -29.64 32.25 -8.18
C GLN A 93 -31.05 32.49 -8.74
N TYR A 94 -31.72 31.43 -9.12
CA TYR A 94 -33.08 31.40 -9.63
C TYR A 94 -33.98 30.67 -8.64
N SER A 95 -35.20 31.21 -8.41
CA SER A 95 -36.21 30.58 -7.53
C SER A 95 -37.62 31.13 -7.79
N LYS A 96 -38.63 30.49 -7.22
CA LYS A 96 -40.00 31.03 -7.27
C LYS A 96 -40.25 32.10 -6.20
N TYR A 97 -39.60 31.97 -5.05
CA TYR A 97 -39.80 32.81 -3.88
C TYR A 97 -38.49 33.16 -3.21
N VAL A 98 -38.39 34.36 -2.65
CA VAL A 98 -37.27 34.83 -1.82
C VAL A 98 -37.76 35.73 -0.71
N ASP A 99 -37.39 35.42 0.52
CA ASP A 99 -37.44 36.36 1.65
C ASP A 99 -36.00 36.85 1.92
N TYR A 100 -35.78 38.16 1.87
CA TYR A 100 -34.46 38.75 2.10
C TYR A 100 -34.51 39.80 3.22
N ASP A 101 -33.68 39.59 4.25
CA ASP A 101 -33.45 40.55 5.35
C ASP A 101 -32.15 41.32 5.05
N GLY A 102 -32.31 42.61 4.68
CA GLY A 102 -31.17 43.46 4.34
C GLY A 102 -30.32 43.86 5.55
N ASN A 103 -30.87 43.86 6.76
CA ASN A 103 -30.10 44.15 7.98
C ASN A 103 -29.19 42.98 8.35
N LYS A 104 -29.67 41.74 8.19
CA LYS A 104 -28.91 40.50 8.42
C LYS A 104 -28.16 40.04 7.19
N LYS A 105 -28.41 40.63 6.04
CA LYS A 105 -27.93 40.20 4.72
C LYS A 105 -28.19 38.71 4.43
N MET A 106 -29.33 38.20 4.91
CA MET A 106 -29.76 36.82 4.80
C MET A 106 -30.90 36.68 3.80
N ALA A 107 -30.68 35.80 2.80
CA ALA A 107 -31.72 35.37 1.86
C ALA A 107 -32.18 33.96 2.16
N THR A 108 -33.48 33.71 2.13
CA THR A 108 -34.09 32.38 2.08
C THR A 108 -34.84 32.27 0.76
N SER A 109 -34.46 31.32 -0.07
CA SER A 109 -35.04 31.10 -1.39
C SER A 109 -35.65 29.73 -1.46
N TRP A 110 -36.83 29.60 -2.06
CA TRP A 110 -37.49 28.29 -2.21
C TRP A 110 -38.30 28.18 -3.50
N GLY A 111 -38.66 26.94 -3.83
CA GLY A 111 -39.36 26.59 -5.04
C GLY A 111 -38.41 26.49 -6.25
N ASP A 112 -37.93 25.29 -6.49
CA ASP A 112 -37.04 24.94 -7.61
C ASP A 112 -35.76 25.81 -7.68
N VAL A 113 -35.08 25.95 -6.56
CA VAL A 113 -33.87 26.80 -6.48
C VAL A 113 -32.74 26.24 -7.32
N VAL A 114 -32.19 27.09 -8.20
CA VAL A 114 -31.01 26.80 -9.01
C VAL A 114 -29.98 27.90 -8.79
N LEU A 115 -28.81 27.55 -8.24
CA LEU A 115 -27.66 28.43 -8.18
C LEU A 115 -26.68 28.04 -9.27
N LYS A 116 -26.17 29.03 -9.99
CA LYS A 116 -25.10 28.84 -11.00
C LYS A 116 -23.95 29.77 -10.66
N ASP A 117 -22.74 29.21 -10.66
CA ASP A 117 -21.51 29.97 -10.71
C ASP A 117 -20.64 29.45 -11.89
N GLU A 118 -19.40 29.96 -12.03
CA GLU A 118 -18.50 29.58 -13.11
C GLU A 118 -18.10 28.09 -13.08
N LEU A 119 -18.13 27.46 -11.92
CA LEU A 119 -17.57 26.14 -11.68
C LEU A 119 -18.65 25.05 -11.56
N MET A 120 -19.87 25.43 -11.13
CA MET A 120 -20.90 24.42 -10.81
C MET A 120 -22.34 24.95 -10.95
N VAL A 121 -23.27 23.99 -10.92
CA VAL A 121 -24.71 24.23 -10.77
C VAL A 121 -25.22 23.50 -9.55
N LEU A 122 -25.76 24.23 -8.55
CA LEU A 122 -26.42 23.67 -7.39
C LEU A 122 -27.95 23.73 -7.59
N LYS A 123 -28.67 22.65 -7.26
CA LYS A 123 -30.14 22.59 -7.26
C LYS A 123 -30.64 22.07 -5.91
N THR A 124 -31.64 22.71 -5.35
CA THR A 124 -32.33 22.32 -4.11
C THR A 124 -33.74 22.90 -4.08
N ASP A 125 -34.59 22.42 -3.19
CA ASP A 125 -35.89 23.05 -2.98
C ASP A 125 -35.78 24.38 -2.22
N THR A 126 -34.95 24.40 -1.16
CA THR A 126 -34.76 25.58 -0.31
C THR A 126 -33.27 25.83 -0.09
N LEU A 127 -32.85 27.08 -0.35
CA LEU A 127 -31.49 27.55 -0.20
C LEU A 127 -31.41 28.77 0.71
N TYR A 128 -30.52 28.73 1.68
CA TYR A 128 -30.17 29.84 2.55
C TYR A 128 -28.89 30.49 2.09
N PHE A 129 -28.81 31.80 2.05
CA PHE A 129 -27.64 32.55 1.67
C PHE A 129 -27.32 33.64 2.69
N ASP A 130 -26.29 33.42 3.51
CA ASP A 130 -25.65 34.41 4.36
C ASP A 130 -24.64 35.19 3.50
N ARG A 131 -25.05 36.37 3.01
CA ARG A 131 -24.24 37.22 2.13
C ARG A 131 -23.09 37.90 2.87
N GLU A 132 -23.15 38.05 4.19
CA GLU A 132 -22.08 38.63 4.98
C GLU A 132 -20.92 37.63 5.08
N LYS A 133 -21.22 36.34 5.35
CA LYS A 133 -20.24 35.26 5.43
C LYS A 133 -19.92 34.62 4.08
N GLN A 134 -20.61 35.05 3.01
CA GLN A 134 -20.47 34.42 1.69
C GLN A 134 -20.69 32.90 1.74
N HIS A 135 -21.75 32.49 2.50
CA HIS A 135 -22.07 31.11 2.81
C HIS A 135 -23.48 30.75 2.36
N LEU A 136 -23.58 29.77 1.49
CA LEU A 136 -24.84 29.17 1.06
C LEU A 136 -24.99 27.79 1.70
N PHE A 137 -26.22 27.44 2.09
CA PHE A 137 -26.49 26.12 2.66
C PHE A 137 -27.91 25.65 2.41
N TYR A 138 -28.05 24.31 2.36
CA TYR A 138 -29.36 23.64 2.36
C TYR A 138 -29.32 22.47 3.36
N ASN A 139 -30.52 22.09 3.85
CA ASN A 139 -30.68 21.03 4.85
C ASN A 139 -31.70 19.96 4.47
N ASN A 140 -32.23 20.01 3.27
CA ASN A 140 -33.25 19.07 2.78
C ASN A 140 -33.00 18.68 1.31
N TRP A 141 -31.92 17.96 1.08
CA TRP A 141 -31.46 17.48 -0.22
C TRP A 141 -31.07 18.58 -1.22
N GLY A 142 -29.94 18.34 -1.83
CA GLY A 142 -29.46 19.16 -2.94
C GLY A 142 -28.53 18.33 -3.83
N THR A 143 -28.34 18.84 -5.04
CA THR A 143 -27.43 18.29 -6.01
C THR A 143 -26.47 19.36 -6.50
N ILE A 144 -25.22 19.00 -6.69
CA ILE A 144 -24.21 19.85 -7.32
C ILE A 144 -23.68 19.12 -8.53
N LYS A 145 -23.66 19.80 -9.64
CA LYS A 145 -23.08 19.29 -10.88
C LYS A 145 -21.96 20.23 -11.32
N ASP A 146 -20.75 19.69 -11.45
CA ASP A 146 -19.64 20.33 -12.14
C ASP A 146 -19.42 19.71 -13.54
N THR A 147 -18.26 19.90 -14.14
CA THR A 147 -17.95 19.40 -15.50
C THR A 147 -17.88 17.86 -15.55
N THR A 148 -17.54 17.20 -14.46
CA THR A 148 -17.23 15.77 -14.40
C THR A 148 -18.09 14.98 -13.42
N ASN A 149 -18.55 15.63 -12.34
CA ASN A 149 -19.18 14.96 -11.20
C ASN A 149 -20.61 15.44 -10.98
N LEU A 150 -21.45 14.54 -10.48
CA LEU A 150 -22.74 14.84 -9.88
C LEU A 150 -22.69 14.44 -8.41
N LEU A 151 -22.72 15.43 -7.52
CA LEU A 151 -22.78 15.21 -6.07
C LEU A 151 -24.22 15.38 -5.59
N LYS A 152 -24.67 14.50 -4.71
CA LYS A 152 -25.97 14.55 -4.02
C LYS A 152 -25.74 14.39 -2.53
N SER A 153 -26.43 15.20 -1.71
CA SER A 153 -26.39 15.06 -0.25
C SER A 153 -27.66 15.59 0.40
N LYS A 154 -27.91 15.17 1.65
CA LYS A 154 -29.06 15.70 2.42
C LYS A 154 -28.79 17.10 2.93
N ILE A 155 -27.56 17.39 3.36
CA ILE A 155 -27.12 18.68 3.90
C ILE A 155 -25.89 19.12 3.10
N GLY A 156 -25.87 20.39 2.69
CA GLY A 156 -24.75 20.99 2.00
C GLY A 156 -24.47 22.40 2.44
N ASN A 157 -23.17 22.75 2.50
CA ASN A 157 -22.67 24.09 2.78
C ASN A 157 -21.68 24.48 1.69
N TYR A 158 -21.86 25.64 1.07
CA TYR A 158 -20.95 26.17 0.07
C TYR A 158 -20.35 27.49 0.51
N TYR A 159 -19.05 27.54 0.65
CA TYR A 159 -18.27 28.73 1.04
C TYR A 159 -17.67 29.36 -0.20
N LEU A 160 -18.23 30.46 -0.67
CA LEU A 160 -17.82 31.12 -1.91
C LEU A 160 -16.36 31.61 -1.90
N GLN A 161 -15.90 32.12 -0.76
CA GLN A 161 -14.52 32.65 -0.63
C GLN A 161 -13.43 31.60 -0.84
N THR A 162 -13.72 30.34 -0.51
CA THR A 162 -12.75 29.23 -0.58
C THR A 162 -13.08 28.22 -1.67
N ASN A 163 -14.19 28.44 -2.39
CA ASN A 163 -14.74 27.47 -3.36
C ASN A 163 -14.88 26.07 -2.75
N LYS A 164 -15.22 26.01 -1.45
CA LYS A 164 -15.34 24.78 -0.67
C LYS A 164 -16.79 24.41 -0.50
N PHE A 165 -17.14 23.20 -0.93
CA PHE A 165 -18.43 22.59 -0.66
C PHE A 165 -18.26 21.48 0.39
N GLN A 166 -19.09 21.51 1.44
CA GLN A 166 -19.16 20.45 2.46
C GLN A 166 -20.50 19.73 2.32
N ALA A 167 -20.45 18.43 2.12
CA ALA A 167 -21.61 17.56 2.03
C ALA A 167 -21.69 16.65 3.25
N PHE A 168 -22.89 16.55 3.82
CA PHE A 168 -23.15 15.71 4.98
C PHE A 168 -24.38 14.85 4.77
N THR A 169 -24.35 13.64 5.32
CA THR A 169 -25.45 12.69 5.39
C THR A 169 -25.89 12.20 4.02
N LYS A 170 -25.65 10.92 3.75
CA LYS A 170 -25.98 10.27 2.49
C LYS A 170 -25.38 11.01 1.30
N VAL A 171 -24.08 11.23 1.38
CA VAL A 171 -23.31 11.83 0.28
C VAL A 171 -23.05 10.78 -0.77
N ASP A 172 -23.42 11.11 -2.00
CA ASP A 172 -23.24 10.30 -3.19
C ASP A 172 -22.59 11.17 -4.28
N VAL A 173 -21.45 10.76 -4.81
CA VAL A 173 -20.77 11.44 -5.92
C VAL A 173 -20.58 10.44 -7.04
N THR A 174 -21.24 10.70 -8.16
CA THR A 174 -21.13 9.88 -9.36
C THR A 174 -20.40 10.62 -10.47
N ASN A 175 -19.53 9.90 -11.16
CA ASN A 175 -18.92 10.33 -12.41
C ASN A 175 -18.98 9.19 -13.44
N LYS A 176 -18.32 9.37 -14.60
CA LYS A 176 -18.29 8.38 -15.69
C LYS A 176 -17.73 7.03 -15.26
N ASP A 177 -16.77 7.00 -14.32
CA ASP A 177 -15.91 5.86 -14.06
C ASP A 177 -16.07 5.29 -12.64
N SER A 178 -16.79 6.00 -11.75
CA SER A 178 -16.91 5.60 -10.35
C SER A 178 -18.07 6.24 -9.62
N GLU A 179 -18.50 5.58 -8.56
CA GLU A 179 -19.44 6.07 -7.56
C GLU A 179 -18.74 6.13 -6.20
N LEU A 180 -18.88 7.26 -5.51
CA LEU A 180 -18.38 7.47 -4.15
C LEU A 180 -19.56 7.69 -3.20
N VAL A 181 -19.66 6.87 -2.17
CA VAL A 181 -20.63 7.02 -1.08
C VAL A 181 -19.90 7.36 0.21
N SER A 182 -20.36 8.39 0.93
CA SER A 182 -19.74 8.86 2.18
C SER A 182 -20.78 9.45 3.12
N ASP A 183 -20.41 9.58 4.39
CA ASP A 183 -21.22 10.33 5.36
C ASP A 183 -20.84 11.81 5.41
N HIS A 184 -19.58 12.14 5.12
CA HIS A 184 -19.06 13.50 5.09
C HIS A 184 -17.95 13.64 4.05
N LEU A 185 -18.11 14.64 3.20
CA LEU A 185 -17.15 14.98 2.14
C LEU A 185 -16.97 16.49 2.06
N ASP A 186 -15.73 16.97 2.04
CA ASP A 186 -15.37 18.33 1.68
C ASP A 186 -14.81 18.33 0.24
N TYR A 187 -15.44 19.11 -0.64
CA TYR A 187 -15.04 19.21 -2.04
C TYR A 187 -14.62 20.63 -2.41
N TYR A 188 -13.40 20.78 -2.91
CA TYR A 188 -12.85 22.06 -3.37
C TYR A 188 -13.01 22.15 -4.89
N THR A 189 -14.02 22.87 -5.35
CA THR A 189 -14.39 22.95 -6.77
C THR A 189 -13.29 23.55 -7.64
N SER A 190 -12.47 24.45 -7.10
CA SER A 190 -11.34 25.08 -7.81
C SER A 190 -10.19 24.11 -8.07
N THR A 191 -9.87 23.20 -7.13
CA THR A 191 -8.74 22.26 -7.22
C THR A 191 -9.15 20.85 -7.62
N GLY A 192 -10.44 20.49 -7.48
CA GLY A 192 -10.94 19.14 -7.69
C GLY A 192 -10.61 18.16 -6.57
N ILE A 193 -10.17 18.65 -5.39
CA ILE A 193 -9.85 17.81 -4.25
C ILE A 193 -11.14 17.48 -3.48
N ALA A 194 -11.41 16.19 -3.30
CA ALA A 194 -12.43 15.64 -2.43
C ALA A 194 -11.76 15.04 -1.19
N GLU A 195 -12.03 15.59 -0.02
CA GLU A 195 -11.55 15.08 1.28
C GLU A 195 -12.67 14.24 1.93
N LEU A 196 -12.35 13.03 2.35
CA LEU A 196 -13.28 12.05 2.92
C LEU A 196 -13.14 11.99 4.43
N PHE A 197 -14.24 12.05 5.14
CA PHE A 197 -14.31 11.97 6.59
C PHE A 197 -15.37 10.95 7.02
N GLY A 198 -14.94 9.91 7.75
CA GLY A 198 -15.80 8.80 8.14
C GLY A 198 -15.89 7.71 7.05
N PRO A 199 -16.74 6.71 7.27
CA PRO A 199 -16.91 5.60 6.35
C PRO A 199 -17.24 6.07 4.94
N SER A 200 -16.37 5.71 4.00
CA SER A 200 -16.49 6.08 2.60
C SER A 200 -16.15 4.88 1.72
N THR A 201 -16.92 4.68 0.66
CA THR A 201 -16.70 3.63 -0.34
C THR A 201 -16.65 4.24 -1.72
N ILE A 202 -15.62 3.89 -2.48
CA ILE A 202 -15.48 4.27 -3.90
C ILE A 202 -15.57 2.98 -4.71
N THR A 203 -16.55 2.88 -5.59
CA THR A 203 -16.78 1.69 -6.44
C THR A 203 -16.54 2.05 -7.90
N SER A 204 -15.84 1.19 -8.60
CA SER A 204 -15.64 1.23 -10.05
C SER A 204 -15.88 -0.17 -10.64
N ASP A 205 -15.83 -0.31 -11.96
CA ASP A 205 -16.03 -1.60 -12.63
C ASP A 205 -15.01 -2.67 -12.19
N GLU A 206 -13.79 -2.28 -11.83
CA GLU A 206 -12.70 -3.21 -11.52
C GLU A 206 -12.48 -3.43 -10.02
N ASN A 207 -12.84 -2.44 -9.18
CA ASN A 207 -12.50 -2.50 -7.75
C ASN A 207 -13.46 -1.68 -6.88
N ALA A 208 -13.44 -1.99 -5.59
CA ALA A 208 -14.05 -1.17 -4.56
C ALA A 208 -13.00 -0.77 -3.51
N ILE A 209 -13.06 0.47 -3.04
CA ILE A 209 -12.15 1.01 -2.05
C ILE A 209 -12.96 1.47 -0.85
N TYR A 210 -12.60 0.99 0.34
CA TYR A 210 -13.14 1.48 1.60
C TYR A 210 -12.08 2.30 2.33
N THR A 211 -12.47 3.43 2.92
CA THR A 211 -11.60 4.23 3.80
C THR A 211 -12.43 5.01 4.82
N GLU A 212 -11.85 5.34 5.98
CA GLU A 212 -12.45 6.25 6.96
C GLU A 212 -11.83 7.66 6.91
N LYS A 213 -10.72 7.83 6.18
CA LYS A 213 -10.09 9.12 5.93
C LYS A 213 -9.23 9.04 4.69
N GLY A 214 -9.32 10.04 3.83
CA GLY A 214 -8.50 10.11 2.63
C GLY A 214 -8.86 11.33 1.79
N HIS A 215 -8.20 11.46 0.67
CA HIS A 215 -8.55 12.44 -0.35
C HIS A 215 -8.37 11.85 -1.74
N HIS A 216 -9.18 12.32 -2.65
CA HIS A 216 -9.11 12.04 -4.08
C HIS A 216 -9.11 13.36 -4.85
N ASN A 217 -8.20 13.51 -5.80
CA ASN A 217 -8.21 14.66 -6.70
C ASN A 217 -8.82 14.25 -8.05
N THR A 218 -10.01 14.76 -8.35
CA THR A 218 -10.76 14.43 -9.56
C THR A 218 -10.13 14.97 -10.85
N LYS A 219 -9.23 15.97 -10.76
CA LYS A 219 -8.53 16.56 -11.92
C LYS A 219 -7.24 15.82 -12.23
N THR A 220 -6.51 15.37 -11.21
CA THR A 220 -5.23 14.67 -11.37
C THR A 220 -5.34 13.16 -11.28
N ASN A 221 -6.51 12.63 -10.90
CA ASN A 221 -6.77 11.20 -10.68
C ASN A 221 -5.81 10.54 -9.65
N ILE A 222 -5.40 11.33 -8.63
CA ILE A 222 -4.53 10.86 -7.55
C ILE A 222 -5.36 10.71 -6.28
N SER A 223 -5.18 9.57 -5.60
CA SER A 223 -5.87 9.24 -4.35
C SER A 223 -4.88 8.92 -3.24
N HIS A 224 -5.22 9.32 -2.02
CA HIS A 224 -4.54 8.92 -0.78
C HIS A 224 -5.59 8.48 0.25
N PHE A 225 -5.45 7.28 0.79
CA PHE A 225 -6.34 6.69 1.79
C PHE A 225 -5.54 6.38 3.05
N LEU A 226 -5.95 6.91 4.21
CA LEU A 226 -5.10 7.06 5.38
C LEU A 226 -5.59 6.32 6.64
N LYS A 227 -6.82 5.80 6.66
CA LYS A 227 -7.35 5.17 7.86
C LYS A 227 -8.28 4.01 7.53
N LYS A 228 -7.94 2.82 8.04
CA LYS A 228 -8.65 1.56 7.83
C LYS A 228 -8.93 1.27 6.36
N SER A 229 -8.00 1.69 5.49
CA SER A 229 -8.19 1.63 4.06
C SER A 229 -8.02 0.21 3.53
N LYS A 230 -8.94 -0.18 2.64
CA LYS A 230 -8.95 -1.49 1.99
C LYS A 230 -9.31 -1.33 0.52
N ILE A 231 -8.62 -2.06 -0.34
CA ILE A 231 -8.94 -2.18 -1.76
C ILE A 231 -9.40 -3.61 -1.99
N PHE A 232 -10.57 -3.78 -2.56
CA PHE A 232 -11.14 -5.04 -3.00
C PHE A 232 -10.98 -5.12 -4.53
N TYR A 233 -10.19 -6.09 -5.00
CA TYR A 233 -9.89 -6.27 -6.42
C TYR A 233 -10.01 -7.76 -6.76
N GLY A 234 -11.10 -8.16 -7.40
CA GLY A 234 -11.44 -9.56 -7.59
C GLY A 234 -11.46 -10.29 -6.25
N ASP A 235 -10.70 -11.39 -6.16
CA ASP A 235 -10.60 -12.22 -4.95
C ASP A 235 -9.53 -11.75 -3.96
N ARG A 236 -8.99 -10.53 -4.18
CA ARG A 236 -7.93 -9.97 -3.35
C ARG A 236 -8.41 -8.81 -2.52
N THR A 237 -7.98 -8.78 -1.28
CA THR A 237 -8.14 -7.63 -0.39
C THR A 237 -6.77 -7.11 0.00
N ILE A 238 -6.52 -5.83 -0.30
CA ILE A 238 -5.28 -5.11 0.02
C ILE A 238 -5.59 -4.11 1.12
N SER A 239 -4.81 -4.10 2.18
CA SER A 239 -4.93 -3.14 3.28
C SER A 239 -3.57 -2.63 3.73
N GLY A 240 -3.54 -1.44 4.31
CA GLY A 240 -2.35 -0.78 4.86
C GLY A 240 -2.74 0.48 5.63
N ASP A 241 -1.78 1.08 6.34
CA ASP A 241 -2.02 2.32 7.08
C ASP A 241 -2.20 3.50 6.14
N SER A 242 -1.47 3.51 5.01
CA SER A 242 -1.62 4.49 3.93
C SER A 242 -1.56 3.80 2.57
N LEU A 243 -2.53 4.12 1.71
CA LEU A 243 -2.60 3.64 0.34
C LEU A 243 -2.59 4.84 -0.61
N TYR A 244 -1.69 4.82 -1.57
CA TYR A 244 -1.58 5.80 -2.65
C TYR A 244 -1.94 5.17 -3.98
N TYR A 245 -2.67 5.87 -4.83
CA TYR A 245 -2.97 5.44 -6.19
C TYR A 245 -2.96 6.61 -7.16
N ASN A 246 -2.22 6.47 -8.25
CA ASN A 246 -2.24 7.37 -9.40
C ASN A 246 -2.81 6.62 -10.61
N ARG A 247 -4.05 6.95 -10.97
CA ARG A 247 -4.77 6.29 -12.05
C ARG A 247 -4.16 6.55 -13.42
N ASN A 248 -3.54 7.71 -13.65
CA ASN A 248 -2.98 8.06 -14.96
C ASN A 248 -1.73 7.23 -15.29
N THR A 249 -0.95 6.87 -14.28
CA THR A 249 0.27 6.05 -14.42
C THR A 249 0.03 4.59 -14.05
N GLU A 250 -1.17 4.26 -13.55
CA GLU A 250 -1.53 2.95 -13.02
C GLU A 250 -0.52 2.44 -11.96
N PHE A 251 0.00 3.38 -11.17
CA PHE A 251 0.92 3.13 -10.08
C PHE A 251 0.20 3.21 -8.74
N ALA A 252 0.48 2.23 -7.87
CA ALA A 252 0.02 2.26 -6.48
C ALA A 252 1.19 1.99 -5.53
N SER A 253 1.10 2.55 -4.33
CA SER A 253 1.99 2.20 -3.22
C SER A 253 1.21 2.08 -1.91
N ALA A 254 1.74 1.30 -0.98
CA ALA A 254 1.19 1.12 0.35
C ALA A 254 2.30 1.21 1.39
N THR A 255 1.98 1.78 2.54
CA THR A 255 2.89 1.88 3.69
C THR A 255 2.20 1.49 4.99
N GLY A 256 2.96 0.84 5.85
CA GLY A 256 2.55 0.44 7.21
C GLY A 256 1.54 -0.70 7.24
N ASN A 257 1.82 -1.74 8.01
CA ASN A 257 0.90 -2.87 8.30
C ASN A 257 0.21 -3.45 7.06
N ILE A 258 0.97 -3.58 5.96
CA ILE A 258 0.43 -4.06 4.70
C ILE A 258 0.01 -5.52 4.85
N LYS A 259 -1.19 -5.83 4.38
CA LYS A 259 -1.71 -7.17 4.24
C LYS A 259 -2.44 -7.30 2.92
N VAL A 260 -2.00 -8.24 2.10
CA VAL A 260 -2.69 -8.71 0.90
C VAL A 260 -3.23 -10.10 1.19
N LEU A 261 -4.53 -10.27 1.05
CA LEU A 261 -5.21 -11.55 1.16
C LEU A 261 -5.66 -11.97 -0.23
N ASP A 262 -5.23 -13.12 -0.71
CA ASP A 262 -5.69 -13.77 -1.94
C ASP A 262 -6.48 -15.02 -1.52
N THR A 263 -7.80 -15.00 -1.73
CA THR A 263 -8.68 -16.06 -1.24
C THR A 263 -8.71 -17.29 -2.15
N ILE A 264 -8.40 -17.13 -3.44
CA ILE A 264 -8.32 -18.26 -4.37
C ILE A 264 -7.05 -19.07 -4.12
N ASN A 265 -5.91 -18.38 -3.97
CA ASN A 265 -4.62 -19.05 -3.78
C ASN A 265 -4.29 -19.28 -2.28
N GLU A 266 -5.23 -19.05 -1.38
CA GLU A 266 -5.06 -19.20 0.07
C GLU A 266 -3.74 -18.58 0.58
N THR A 267 -3.41 -17.39 0.05
CA THR A 267 -2.13 -16.72 0.32
C THR A 267 -2.34 -15.40 1.04
N ILE A 268 -1.52 -15.17 2.06
CA ILE A 268 -1.44 -13.89 2.78
C ILE A 268 -0.02 -13.33 2.59
N ILE A 269 0.09 -12.10 2.07
CA ILE A 269 1.37 -11.41 2.00
C ILE A 269 1.35 -10.23 2.98
N LYS A 270 2.43 -10.05 3.74
CA LYS A 270 2.58 -8.96 4.71
C LYS A 270 3.91 -8.24 4.50
N GLY A 271 3.96 -6.95 4.89
CA GLY A 271 5.17 -6.14 4.87
C GLY A 271 4.91 -4.71 5.35
N GLY A 272 5.94 -3.88 5.31
CA GLY A 272 5.86 -2.46 5.72
C GLY A 272 5.73 -1.49 4.56
N TYR A 273 6.26 -1.84 3.37
CA TYR A 273 6.19 -1.02 2.17
C TYR A 273 5.93 -1.88 0.94
N ALA A 274 5.08 -1.42 0.02
CA ALA A 274 4.79 -2.08 -1.25
C ALA A 274 4.58 -1.09 -2.39
N GLU A 275 4.94 -1.51 -3.61
CA GLU A 275 4.60 -0.83 -4.85
C GLU A 275 3.99 -1.79 -5.85
N TYR A 276 3.04 -1.30 -6.63
CA TYR A 276 2.37 -2.01 -7.71
C TYR A 276 2.40 -1.18 -9.00
N TYR A 277 2.88 -1.79 -10.05
CA TYR A 277 2.97 -1.23 -11.40
C TYR A 277 2.08 -2.05 -12.33
N LYS A 278 0.83 -1.63 -12.51
CA LYS A 278 -0.17 -2.38 -13.30
C LYS A 278 0.28 -2.58 -14.76
N LEU A 279 0.82 -1.54 -15.38
CA LEU A 279 1.33 -1.61 -16.78
C LEU A 279 2.48 -2.62 -16.99
N LYS A 280 3.14 -3.07 -15.92
CA LYS A 280 4.26 -4.02 -15.95
C LYS A 280 3.88 -5.36 -15.31
N ASP A 281 2.64 -5.54 -14.90
CA ASP A 281 2.21 -6.67 -14.06
C ASP A 281 3.25 -7.01 -12.98
N SER A 282 3.69 -5.97 -12.25
CA SER A 282 4.76 -6.08 -11.29
C SER A 282 4.38 -5.50 -9.95
N VAL A 283 4.55 -6.28 -8.89
CA VAL A 283 4.40 -5.85 -7.50
C VAL A 283 5.61 -6.27 -6.70
N PHE A 284 6.04 -5.43 -5.78
CA PHE A 284 6.99 -5.85 -4.74
C PHE A 284 6.58 -5.35 -3.36
N ILE A 285 7.10 -6.03 -2.35
CA ILE A 285 6.90 -5.71 -0.95
C ILE A 285 8.21 -5.86 -0.17
N THR A 286 8.45 -4.96 0.77
CA THR A 286 9.64 -4.90 1.62
C THR A 286 9.26 -4.67 3.08
N ASP A 287 10.24 -4.46 3.95
CA ASP A 287 10.10 -4.23 5.37
C ASP A 287 9.37 -5.37 6.08
N ARG A 288 10.15 -6.39 6.47
CA ARG A 288 9.66 -7.64 7.05
C ARG A 288 8.67 -8.37 6.14
N ALA A 289 8.95 -8.34 4.84
CA ALA A 289 8.11 -8.99 3.84
C ALA A 289 8.01 -10.49 4.09
N VAL A 290 6.79 -11.04 4.09
CA VAL A 290 6.53 -12.46 4.23
C VAL A 290 5.34 -12.87 3.38
N ALA A 291 5.48 -13.96 2.64
CA ALA A 291 4.41 -14.68 1.97
C ALA A 291 4.04 -15.90 2.81
N ILE A 292 2.75 -16.11 3.04
CA ILE A 292 2.20 -17.18 3.85
C ILE A 292 1.22 -17.96 2.96
N SER A 293 1.57 -19.19 2.61
CA SER A 293 0.63 -20.12 1.99
C SER A 293 -0.14 -20.81 3.11
N VAL A 294 -1.44 -20.56 3.16
CA VAL A 294 -2.32 -21.10 4.20
C VAL A 294 -2.72 -22.51 3.81
N MET A 295 -2.44 -23.48 4.65
CA MET A 295 -2.79 -24.90 4.47
C MET A 295 -3.59 -25.38 5.69
N GLU A 296 -4.42 -26.39 5.54
CA GLU A 296 -5.33 -26.87 6.60
C GLU A 296 -4.61 -27.20 7.93
N LYS A 297 -3.42 -27.82 7.85
CA LYS A 297 -2.72 -28.30 9.05
C LYS A 297 -1.46 -27.52 9.40
N ASP A 298 -0.80 -26.89 8.41
CA ASP A 298 0.51 -26.28 8.63
C ASP A 298 0.83 -25.30 7.50
N SER A 299 0.93 -24.02 7.81
CA SER A 299 1.21 -22.97 6.82
C SER A 299 2.69 -22.86 6.52
N MET A 300 3.01 -22.58 5.26
CA MET A 300 4.37 -22.27 4.84
C MET A 300 4.62 -20.77 4.81
N TYR A 301 5.73 -20.34 5.40
CA TYR A 301 6.17 -18.95 5.49
C TYR A 301 7.43 -18.75 4.68
N VAL A 302 7.45 -17.78 3.79
CA VAL A 302 8.63 -17.40 2.99
C VAL A 302 8.94 -15.93 3.24
N HIS A 303 10.08 -15.66 3.85
CA HIS A 303 10.60 -14.31 4.07
C HIS A 303 11.74 -14.00 3.12
N GLY A 304 11.91 -12.73 2.79
CA GLY A 304 13.08 -12.14 2.14
C GLY A 304 13.05 -10.63 2.37
N ASP A 305 14.18 -9.96 2.18
CA ASP A 305 14.22 -8.49 2.29
C ASP A 305 13.25 -7.83 1.31
N LYS A 306 13.07 -8.47 0.16
CA LYS A 306 12.13 -8.07 -0.88
C LYS A 306 11.44 -9.30 -1.46
N LEU A 307 10.13 -9.29 -1.46
CA LEU A 307 9.31 -10.20 -2.25
C LEU A 307 8.80 -9.47 -3.50
N MET A 308 8.81 -10.15 -4.64
CA MET A 308 8.42 -9.57 -5.92
C MET A 308 7.64 -10.59 -6.75
N VAL A 309 6.57 -10.14 -7.39
CA VAL A 309 5.81 -10.93 -8.37
C VAL A 309 5.79 -10.17 -9.68
N THR A 310 6.07 -10.84 -10.79
CA THR A 310 6.03 -10.27 -12.14
C THR A 310 5.32 -11.22 -13.09
N GLY A 311 4.57 -10.68 -14.06
CA GLY A 311 3.85 -11.43 -15.08
C GLY A 311 2.38 -11.66 -14.73
N ILE A 312 1.62 -12.07 -15.73
CA ILE A 312 0.18 -12.32 -15.64
C ILE A 312 -0.13 -13.64 -14.90
N ALA A 313 -1.34 -13.79 -14.42
CA ALA A 313 -1.82 -14.99 -13.74
C ALA A 313 -1.59 -16.26 -14.59
N GLY A 314 -1.07 -17.31 -13.96
CA GLY A 314 -0.69 -18.58 -14.62
C GLY A 314 0.72 -18.58 -15.25
N GLU A 315 1.37 -17.42 -15.39
CA GLU A 315 2.74 -17.28 -15.91
C GLU A 315 3.64 -16.45 -15.00
N ARG A 316 3.26 -16.23 -13.75
CA ARG A 316 4.00 -15.38 -12.81
C ARG A 316 5.37 -15.95 -12.46
N LEU A 317 6.32 -15.03 -12.27
CA LEU A 317 7.57 -15.28 -11.58
C LEU A 317 7.48 -14.68 -10.18
N ILE A 318 7.46 -15.53 -9.17
CA ILE A 318 7.45 -15.18 -7.76
C ILE A 318 8.89 -15.23 -7.27
N LYS A 319 9.40 -14.14 -6.72
CA LYS A 319 10.81 -13.97 -6.37
C LYS A 319 10.93 -13.47 -4.93
N ALA A 320 11.88 -14.05 -4.20
CA ALA A 320 12.33 -13.54 -2.92
C ALA A 320 13.83 -13.24 -3.01
N PHE A 321 14.26 -12.08 -2.50
CA PHE A 321 15.63 -11.60 -2.61
C PHE A 321 16.19 -11.26 -1.25
N LYS A 322 17.44 -11.62 -1.07
CA LYS A 322 18.31 -11.43 0.09
C LYS A 322 17.76 -12.03 1.38
N ARG A 323 18.59 -12.78 2.03
CA ARG A 323 18.29 -13.41 3.33
C ARG A 323 16.97 -14.18 3.33
N VAL A 324 16.73 -14.93 2.25
CA VAL A 324 15.51 -15.72 2.15
C VAL A 324 15.52 -16.82 3.20
N LYS A 325 14.45 -16.89 4.00
CA LYS A 325 14.20 -17.97 4.96
C LYS A 325 12.81 -18.53 4.75
N ILE A 326 12.72 -19.85 4.83
CA ILE A 326 11.49 -20.63 4.67
C ILE A 326 11.22 -21.35 5.98
N PHE A 327 9.97 -21.33 6.44
CA PHE A 327 9.52 -22.09 7.59
C PHE A 327 8.20 -22.78 7.30
N LYS A 328 8.20 -24.08 7.56
CA LYS A 328 7.06 -24.97 7.75
C LYS A 328 7.48 -25.99 8.83
N SER A 329 6.58 -26.58 9.59
CA SER A 329 6.95 -27.41 10.77
C SER A 329 7.92 -28.54 10.42
N ASN A 330 7.74 -29.20 9.27
CA ASN A 330 8.58 -30.32 8.80
C ASN A 330 9.60 -29.93 7.72
N LEU A 331 9.64 -28.67 7.28
CA LEU A 331 10.54 -28.17 6.23
C LEU A 331 10.99 -26.76 6.53
N GLN A 332 12.29 -26.54 6.61
CA GLN A 332 12.87 -25.21 6.72
C GLN A 332 13.92 -25.01 5.65
N GLY A 333 14.19 -23.75 5.30
CA GLY A 333 15.19 -23.45 4.28
C GLY A 333 15.78 -22.05 4.42
N LYS A 334 16.96 -21.88 3.84
CA LYS A 334 17.69 -20.62 3.80
C LYS A 334 18.46 -20.52 2.48
N CYS A 335 18.44 -19.34 1.85
CA CYS A 335 19.24 -19.02 0.67
C CYS A 335 19.37 -17.51 0.51
N ASP A 336 20.17 -17.04 -0.46
CA ASP A 336 20.17 -15.60 -0.79
C ASP A 336 18.93 -15.22 -1.59
N SER A 337 18.58 -16.02 -2.59
CA SER A 337 17.41 -15.73 -3.42
C SER A 337 16.65 -16.99 -3.84
N LEU A 338 15.36 -16.80 -4.08
CA LEU A 338 14.42 -17.83 -4.50
C LEU A 338 13.57 -17.33 -5.67
N VAL A 339 13.35 -18.19 -6.66
CA VAL A 339 12.47 -17.90 -7.81
C VAL A 339 11.54 -19.09 -8.05
N THR A 340 10.25 -18.85 -8.03
CA THR A 340 9.20 -19.79 -8.42
C THR A 340 8.60 -19.37 -9.76
N ASN A 341 8.54 -20.27 -10.71
CA ASN A 341 7.84 -20.09 -11.99
C ASN A 341 6.50 -20.81 -11.92
N GLU A 342 5.41 -20.06 -11.90
CA GLU A 342 4.04 -20.57 -11.78
C GLU A 342 3.67 -21.49 -12.95
N LYS A 343 4.09 -21.16 -14.18
CA LYS A 343 3.78 -21.93 -15.40
C LYS A 343 4.43 -23.33 -15.41
N THR A 344 5.60 -23.46 -14.83
CA THR A 344 6.36 -24.72 -14.87
C THR A 344 6.33 -25.47 -13.55
N GLY A 345 5.86 -24.87 -12.47
CA GLY A 345 5.92 -25.43 -11.11
C GLY A 345 7.33 -25.52 -10.53
N ILE A 346 8.33 -24.89 -11.17
CA ILE A 346 9.72 -24.98 -10.75
C ILE A 346 10.05 -23.86 -9.78
N THR A 347 10.51 -24.24 -8.58
CA THR A 347 11.11 -23.34 -7.60
C THR A 347 12.62 -23.58 -7.53
N LYS A 348 13.40 -22.51 -7.56
CA LYS A 348 14.88 -22.56 -7.50
C LYS A 348 15.38 -21.72 -6.33
N MET A 349 16.27 -22.29 -5.54
CA MET A 349 17.01 -21.61 -4.48
C MET A 349 18.46 -21.42 -4.93
N PHE A 350 18.99 -20.21 -4.76
CA PHE A 350 20.30 -19.82 -5.24
C PHE A 350 21.21 -19.33 -4.12
N THR A 351 22.52 -19.46 -4.34
CA THR A 351 23.61 -18.96 -3.50
C THR A 351 23.62 -19.61 -2.13
N ALA A 352 24.39 -20.71 -2.03
CA ALA A 352 24.58 -21.51 -0.83
C ALA A 352 23.25 -21.90 -0.13
N PRO A 353 22.26 -22.44 -0.87
CA PRO A 353 21.01 -22.87 -0.29
C PRO A 353 21.23 -24.00 0.71
N ILE A 354 20.44 -23.96 1.77
CA ILE A 354 20.37 -25.03 2.75
C ILE A 354 18.91 -25.33 3.06
N MET A 355 18.60 -26.61 3.22
CA MET A 355 17.30 -27.10 3.63
C MET A 355 17.42 -28.07 4.77
N TRP A 356 16.43 -28.05 5.63
CA TRP A 356 16.24 -29.01 6.70
C TRP A 356 14.85 -29.64 6.56
N ALA A 357 14.82 -30.95 6.41
CA ALA A 357 13.59 -31.73 6.30
C ALA A 357 13.76 -33.06 7.04
N GLU A 358 12.84 -33.39 7.94
CA GLU A 358 12.79 -34.68 8.66
C GLU A 358 14.14 -35.08 9.30
N GLY A 359 14.84 -34.12 9.88
CA GLY A 359 16.14 -34.33 10.50
C GLY A 359 17.34 -34.39 9.55
N ASN A 360 17.08 -34.30 8.24
CA ASN A 360 18.13 -34.20 7.24
C ASN A 360 18.48 -32.73 6.96
N GLN A 361 19.77 -32.49 6.66
CA GLN A 361 20.26 -31.25 6.11
C GLN A 361 20.72 -31.47 4.66
N ILE A 362 20.30 -30.62 3.75
CA ILE A 362 20.57 -30.69 2.33
C ILE A 362 21.24 -29.39 1.89
N THR A 363 22.41 -29.48 1.21
CA THR A 363 23.14 -28.33 0.68
C THR A 363 23.63 -28.58 -0.74
N GLY A 364 23.94 -27.54 -1.48
CA GLY A 364 24.49 -27.52 -2.83
C GLY A 364 24.63 -26.07 -3.32
N ASP A 365 25.12 -25.85 -4.55
CA ASP A 365 25.17 -24.49 -5.12
C ASP A 365 23.78 -23.96 -5.46
N THR A 366 22.90 -24.86 -5.96
CA THR A 366 21.48 -24.55 -6.21
C THR A 366 20.62 -25.76 -5.88
N ILE A 367 19.39 -25.47 -5.38
CA ILE A 367 18.38 -26.49 -5.11
C ILE A 367 17.13 -26.14 -5.92
N HIS A 368 16.62 -27.12 -6.69
CA HIS A 368 15.41 -26.95 -7.49
C HIS A 368 14.34 -27.93 -7.05
N PHE A 369 13.12 -27.44 -6.92
CA PHE A 369 11.91 -28.24 -6.71
C PHE A 369 11.05 -28.18 -7.95
N LEU A 370 10.51 -29.28 -8.36
CA LEU A 370 9.44 -29.36 -9.35
C LEU A 370 8.17 -29.85 -8.65
N SER A 371 7.15 -29.04 -8.64
CA SER A 371 5.83 -29.40 -8.14
C SER A 371 4.85 -29.54 -9.30
N ASN A 372 3.93 -30.48 -9.17
CA ASN A 372 2.83 -30.63 -10.11
C ASN A 372 1.88 -29.42 -9.99
N ILE A 373 1.68 -28.71 -11.09
CA ILE A 373 0.87 -27.46 -11.12
C ILE A 373 -0.60 -27.69 -10.70
N LYS A 374 -1.13 -28.90 -10.92
CA LYS A 374 -2.55 -29.19 -10.64
C LYS A 374 -2.78 -29.73 -9.23
N THR A 375 -1.86 -30.55 -8.74
CA THR A 375 -2.00 -31.22 -7.44
C THR A 375 -1.15 -30.57 -6.34
N GLU A 376 -0.26 -29.63 -6.71
CA GLU A 376 0.72 -28.95 -5.83
C GLU A 376 1.68 -29.93 -5.10
N GLN A 377 1.66 -31.21 -5.49
CA GLN A 377 2.54 -32.22 -4.93
C GLN A 377 3.94 -32.09 -5.50
N LEU A 378 4.94 -32.39 -4.67
CA LEU A 378 6.34 -32.44 -5.09
C LEU A 378 6.57 -33.65 -5.98
N ASP A 379 7.04 -33.44 -7.21
CA ASP A 379 7.40 -34.48 -8.17
C ASP A 379 8.89 -34.79 -8.14
N SER A 380 9.75 -33.76 -8.04
CA SER A 380 11.20 -33.98 -8.03
C SER A 380 12.00 -32.88 -7.31
N LEU A 381 13.17 -33.29 -6.82
CA LEU A 381 14.19 -32.43 -6.22
C LEU A 381 15.47 -32.58 -7.03
N LYS A 382 16.16 -31.45 -7.31
CA LYS A 382 17.49 -31.44 -7.92
C LYS A 382 18.40 -30.58 -7.07
N ILE A 383 19.54 -31.16 -6.66
CA ILE A 383 20.60 -30.47 -5.95
C ILE A 383 21.79 -30.47 -6.90
N LEU A 384 22.25 -29.30 -7.28
CA LEU A 384 23.27 -29.15 -8.33
C LEU A 384 24.54 -28.58 -7.74
N ASN A 385 25.66 -29.21 -8.11
CA ASN A 385 27.02 -28.97 -7.70
C ASN A 385 27.22 -29.08 -6.18
N ASP A 386 28.25 -29.79 -5.78
CA ASP A 386 28.59 -30.06 -4.38
C ASP A 386 27.41 -30.51 -3.52
N ALA A 387 26.55 -31.36 -4.11
CA ALA A 387 25.37 -31.86 -3.46
C ALA A 387 25.75 -32.73 -2.26
N LEU A 388 25.24 -32.35 -1.07
CA LEU A 388 25.47 -33.04 0.19
C LEU A 388 24.19 -33.18 0.96
N LEU A 389 23.88 -34.41 1.38
CA LEU A 389 22.81 -34.73 2.32
C LEU A 389 23.44 -35.27 3.60
N VAL A 390 23.01 -34.73 4.74
CA VAL A 390 23.51 -35.13 6.07
C VAL A 390 22.33 -35.44 6.96
N LYS A 391 22.35 -36.59 7.62
CA LYS A 391 21.40 -36.98 8.66
C LYS A 391 22.16 -37.16 9.98
N LYS A 392 21.73 -36.48 11.03
CA LYS A 392 22.30 -36.64 12.35
C LYS A 392 21.91 -38.01 12.92
N ASP A 393 22.91 -38.78 13.36
CA ASP A 393 22.76 -40.02 14.09
C ASP A 393 23.25 -39.85 15.54
N SER A 394 22.88 -40.73 16.45
CA SER A 394 23.35 -40.69 17.85
C SER A 394 24.87 -40.90 17.97
N ALA A 395 25.51 -41.55 16.98
CA ALA A 395 26.93 -41.86 16.95
C ALA A 395 27.71 -40.93 15.98
N GLY A 396 27.05 -39.98 15.27
CA GLY A 396 27.72 -39.10 14.33
C GLY A 396 26.79 -38.58 13.24
N PHE A 397 27.22 -38.62 11.98
CA PHE A 397 26.47 -38.11 10.85
C PHE A 397 26.51 -39.11 9.68
N SER A 398 25.35 -39.63 9.29
CA SER A 398 25.22 -40.31 8.01
C SER A 398 25.23 -39.26 6.90
N GLN A 399 26.00 -39.54 5.84
CA GLN A 399 26.31 -38.59 4.78
C GLN A 399 26.19 -39.23 3.41
N LEU A 400 25.64 -38.50 2.46
CA LEU A 400 25.63 -38.81 1.02
C LEU A 400 26.11 -37.60 0.27
N LYS A 401 27.12 -37.75 -0.56
CA LYS A 401 27.70 -36.70 -1.41
C LYS A 401 27.66 -37.12 -2.88
N GLY A 402 27.52 -36.16 -3.76
CA GLY A 402 27.67 -36.29 -5.21
C GLY A 402 27.92 -34.93 -5.85
N LYS A 403 28.34 -34.93 -7.13
CA LYS A 403 28.34 -33.66 -7.87
C LYS A 403 26.94 -33.09 -7.97
N ASN A 404 25.97 -33.95 -8.29
CA ASN A 404 24.53 -33.59 -8.30
C ASN A 404 23.74 -34.69 -7.60
N MET A 405 22.53 -34.32 -7.10
CA MET A 405 21.55 -35.30 -6.61
C MET A 405 20.18 -35.04 -7.23
N TYR A 406 19.47 -36.14 -7.49
CA TYR A 406 18.12 -36.12 -8.09
C TYR A 406 17.17 -36.98 -7.26
N GLY A 407 16.23 -36.35 -6.59
CA GLY A 407 15.16 -37.03 -5.85
C GLY A 407 13.89 -37.11 -6.70
N LYS A 408 13.23 -38.26 -6.67
CA LYS A 408 11.87 -38.46 -7.23
C LYS A 408 10.89 -38.67 -6.09
N PHE A 409 9.72 -38.09 -6.23
CA PHE A 409 8.64 -38.16 -5.24
C PHE A 409 7.36 -38.68 -5.88
N LYS A 410 6.57 -39.37 -5.07
CA LYS A 410 5.22 -39.82 -5.42
C LYS A 410 4.32 -39.55 -4.22
N ASN A 411 3.26 -38.81 -4.42
CA ASN A 411 2.35 -38.39 -3.35
C ASN A 411 3.07 -37.71 -2.17
N ASN A 412 4.06 -36.86 -2.47
CA ASN A 412 4.96 -36.17 -1.53
C ASN A 412 5.90 -37.10 -0.72
N ALA A 413 5.88 -38.43 -0.91
CA ALA A 413 6.84 -39.34 -0.31
C ALA A 413 8.02 -39.56 -1.26
N ILE A 414 9.24 -39.68 -0.73
CA ILE A 414 10.43 -39.94 -1.54
C ILE A 414 10.40 -41.38 -2.08
N GLU A 415 10.58 -41.53 -3.39
CA GLU A 415 10.63 -42.84 -4.07
C GLU A 415 12.10 -43.25 -4.34
N SER A 416 12.93 -42.30 -4.78
CA SER A 416 14.34 -42.54 -5.03
C SER A 416 15.19 -41.28 -4.88
N LEU A 417 16.46 -41.51 -4.53
CA LEU A 417 17.48 -40.46 -4.51
C LEU A 417 18.72 -40.97 -5.23
N ASP A 418 19.14 -40.29 -6.28
CA ASP A 418 20.28 -40.64 -7.12
C ASP A 418 21.40 -39.61 -6.99
N ALA A 419 22.53 -39.96 -6.38
CA ALA A 419 23.70 -39.12 -6.24
C ALA A 419 24.69 -39.45 -7.38
N ILE A 420 24.98 -38.46 -8.24
CA ILE A 420 25.74 -38.65 -9.48
C ILE A 420 27.07 -37.89 -9.43
N GLY A 421 28.12 -38.53 -9.92
CA GLY A 421 29.46 -37.97 -10.16
C GLY A 421 30.35 -37.99 -8.92
N ASN A 422 31.25 -38.95 -8.86
CA ASN A 422 32.15 -39.22 -7.74
C ASN A 422 31.39 -39.25 -6.41
N SER A 423 30.38 -40.13 -6.37
CA SER A 423 29.46 -40.18 -5.24
C SER A 423 30.06 -40.94 -4.08
N GLU A 424 29.86 -40.42 -2.88
CA GLU A 424 30.41 -40.97 -1.64
C GLU A 424 29.31 -41.12 -0.60
N THR A 425 29.40 -42.19 0.21
CA THR A 425 28.53 -42.43 1.35
C THR A 425 29.32 -42.64 2.61
N LEU A 426 28.74 -42.25 3.73
CA LEU A 426 29.12 -42.66 5.06
C LEU A 426 27.84 -42.92 5.84
N PHE A 427 27.49 -44.20 6.09
CA PHE A 427 26.26 -44.57 6.73
C PHE A 427 26.50 -45.37 8.01
N PHE A 428 25.74 -45.02 9.05
CA PHE A 428 25.70 -45.77 10.31
C PHE A 428 24.67 -46.90 10.15
N LEU A 429 25.15 -48.14 10.14
CA LEU A 429 24.34 -49.33 9.93
C LEU A 429 23.78 -49.83 11.28
N ARG A 430 22.46 -49.92 11.37
CA ARG A 430 21.76 -50.39 12.59
C ARG A 430 20.94 -51.62 12.30
N ASP A 431 20.81 -52.49 13.33
CA ASP A 431 19.95 -53.66 13.26
C ASP A 431 18.49 -53.32 13.59
N GLU A 432 17.62 -54.31 13.57
CA GLU A 432 16.18 -54.18 13.88
C GLU A 432 15.86 -53.66 15.29
N HIS A 433 16.87 -53.67 16.17
CA HIS A 433 16.78 -53.15 17.55
C HIS A 433 17.46 -51.76 17.68
N ASP A 434 17.74 -51.09 16.56
CA ASP A 434 18.43 -49.79 16.50
C ASP A 434 19.88 -49.83 17.06
N LYS A 435 20.47 -51.01 17.20
CA LYS A 435 21.84 -51.17 17.67
C LYS A 435 22.83 -50.97 16.52
N LEU A 436 23.79 -50.05 16.69
CA LEU A 436 24.85 -49.80 15.75
C LEU A 436 25.78 -51.01 15.65
N PHE A 437 25.93 -51.60 14.46
CA PHE A 437 26.80 -52.74 14.22
C PHE A 437 27.94 -52.44 13.23
N GLY A 438 27.85 -51.38 12.45
CA GLY A 438 28.89 -51.00 11.50
C GLY A 438 28.76 -49.61 10.96
N ILE A 439 29.81 -49.04 10.43
CA ILE A 439 29.84 -47.79 9.69
C ILE A 439 30.39 -48.07 8.29
N ASP A 440 29.58 -47.82 7.27
CA ASP A 440 29.88 -48.10 5.89
C ASP A 440 30.33 -46.84 5.16
N LYS A 441 31.60 -46.74 4.77
CA LYS A 441 32.15 -45.64 3.98
C LYS A 441 32.52 -46.15 2.60
N LYS A 442 31.78 -45.76 1.58
CA LYS A 442 31.93 -46.20 0.21
C LYS A 442 31.97 -45.05 -0.77
N GLN A 443 32.67 -45.24 -1.86
CA GLN A 443 32.74 -44.33 -2.99
C GLN A 443 32.40 -45.07 -4.27
N SER A 444 31.66 -44.46 -5.16
CA SER A 444 31.37 -44.91 -6.51
C SER A 444 31.92 -43.91 -7.53
N SER A 445 32.59 -44.42 -8.57
CA SER A 445 33.08 -43.54 -9.65
C SER A 445 31.97 -43.02 -10.58
N ASP A 446 30.74 -43.47 -10.43
CA ASP A 446 29.59 -43.04 -11.25
C ASP A 446 28.47 -42.47 -10.38
N HIS A 447 27.56 -43.32 -9.91
CA HIS A 447 26.44 -42.88 -9.10
C HIS A 447 26.05 -43.88 -8.02
N ILE A 448 25.28 -43.40 -7.04
CA ILE A 448 24.71 -44.18 -5.95
C ILE A 448 23.21 -43.91 -5.94
N LEU A 449 22.43 -44.96 -6.19
CA LEU A 449 20.96 -44.91 -6.18
C LEU A 449 20.44 -45.48 -4.86
N ILE A 450 19.65 -44.69 -4.16
CA ILE A 450 18.91 -45.09 -2.96
C ILE A 450 17.42 -45.21 -3.32
N LEU A 451 16.85 -46.38 -3.09
CA LEU A 451 15.43 -46.61 -3.23
C LEU A 451 14.76 -46.60 -1.86
N PHE A 452 13.58 -46.03 -1.79
CA PHE A 452 12.78 -45.92 -0.57
C PHE A 452 11.47 -46.70 -0.70
N GLU A 453 10.98 -47.23 0.41
CA GLU A 453 9.66 -47.84 0.53
C GLU A 453 9.10 -47.53 1.91
N ASN A 454 7.93 -46.89 1.98
CA ASN A 454 7.30 -46.43 3.22
C ASN A 454 8.22 -45.50 4.06
N ASP A 455 8.92 -44.59 3.39
CA ASP A 455 9.89 -43.62 3.95
C ASP A 455 11.18 -44.25 4.53
N ASP A 456 11.34 -45.58 4.44
CA ASP A 456 12.56 -46.30 4.83
C ASP A 456 13.45 -46.64 3.62
N VAL A 457 14.74 -46.74 3.84
CA VAL A 457 15.70 -47.19 2.80
C VAL A 457 15.45 -48.65 2.46
N LYS A 458 15.01 -48.91 1.22
CA LYS A 458 14.80 -50.27 0.69
C LYS A 458 16.10 -50.89 0.17
N SER A 459 16.86 -50.13 -0.64
CA SER A 459 18.16 -50.56 -1.17
C SER A 459 19.08 -49.38 -1.43
N ILE A 460 20.37 -49.66 -1.43
CA ILE A 460 21.43 -48.73 -1.85
C ILE A 460 22.25 -49.45 -2.91
N ASP A 461 22.17 -48.98 -4.15
CA ASP A 461 22.83 -49.58 -5.29
C ASP A 461 24.02 -48.70 -5.73
N TYR A 462 25.19 -49.28 -5.79
CA TYR A 462 26.44 -48.63 -6.20
C TYR A 462 26.83 -49.07 -7.61
N TYR A 463 27.16 -48.12 -8.47
CA TYR A 463 27.44 -48.40 -9.90
C TYR A 463 28.89 -48.12 -10.29
N LYS A 464 29.45 -48.96 -11.21
CA LYS A 464 30.81 -48.96 -11.70
C LYS A 464 31.86 -49.33 -10.63
N THR A 465 32.99 -48.63 -10.60
CA THR A 465 34.09 -48.95 -9.68
C THR A 465 33.70 -48.50 -8.27
N ILE A 466 33.60 -49.46 -7.36
CA ILE A 466 33.25 -49.24 -5.97
C ILE A 466 34.52 -49.46 -5.13
N THR A 467 34.81 -48.47 -4.29
CA THR A 467 35.88 -48.57 -3.28
C THR A 467 35.29 -48.20 -1.93
N GLY A 468 35.83 -48.75 -0.87
CA GLY A 468 35.38 -48.38 0.46
C GLY A 468 35.71 -49.42 1.52
N LYS A 469 35.28 -49.13 2.74
CA LYS A 469 35.51 -49.96 3.91
C LYS A 469 34.30 -49.87 4.85
N THR A 470 33.95 -50.99 5.45
CA THR A 470 33.02 -51.06 6.56
C THR A 470 33.83 -51.15 7.86
N PHE A 471 33.60 -50.24 8.77
CA PHE A 471 34.28 -50.15 10.06
C PHE A 471 33.37 -50.75 11.16
N PRO A 472 33.92 -51.58 12.05
CA PRO A 472 33.27 -51.82 13.33
C PRO A 472 33.22 -50.50 14.14
N PRO A 473 32.23 -50.26 14.99
CA PRO A 473 32.14 -49.04 15.77
C PRO A 473 33.43 -48.70 16.54
N SER A 474 34.07 -49.67 17.14
CA SER A 474 35.30 -49.51 17.91
C SER A 474 36.53 -49.06 17.09
N GLU A 475 36.57 -49.35 15.78
CA GLU A 475 37.60 -48.84 14.87
C GLU A 475 37.26 -47.44 14.37
N PHE A 476 35.99 -47.18 14.06
CA PHE A 476 35.52 -45.87 13.61
C PHE A 476 35.76 -44.78 14.66
N ASP A 477 35.58 -45.09 15.93
CA ASP A 477 35.84 -44.15 17.04
C ASP A 477 37.28 -43.67 17.10
N LYS A 478 38.25 -44.47 16.57
CA LYS A 478 39.67 -44.14 16.55
C LYS A 478 40.09 -43.27 15.35
N LEU A 479 39.21 -43.09 14.36
CA LEU A 479 39.47 -42.23 13.21
C LEU A 479 39.53 -40.77 13.64
N SER A 480 40.29 -39.96 12.88
CA SER A 480 40.27 -38.51 13.01
C SER A 480 38.89 -37.93 12.61
N ASP A 481 38.59 -36.71 13.03
CA ASP A 481 37.34 -36.04 12.66
C ASP A 481 37.21 -35.88 11.15
N ASP A 482 38.33 -35.60 10.42
CA ASP A 482 38.33 -35.49 8.97
C ASP A 482 38.03 -36.84 8.28
N GLU A 483 38.45 -37.98 8.86
CA GLU A 483 38.12 -39.29 8.32
C GLU A 483 36.66 -39.71 8.56
N LYS A 484 36.01 -39.16 9.59
CA LYS A 484 34.58 -39.36 9.92
C LYS A 484 33.64 -38.50 9.10
N LEU A 485 34.16 -37.58 8.29
CA LEU A 485 33.36 -36.63 7.51
C LEU A 485 33.68 -36.77 6.01
N LEU A 486 32.72 -36.50 5.15
CA LEU A 486 32.93 -36.37 3.71
C LEU A 486 33.44 -34.96 3.36
N PRO A 487 34.24 -34.80 2.30
CA PRO A 487 34.73 -33.49 1.90
C PRO A 487 33.61 -32.48 1.69
N GLY A 488 33.74 -31.28 2.28
CA GLY A 488 32.71 -30.22 2.21
C GLY A 488 31.59 -30.36 3.25
N PHE A 489 31.73 -31.28 4.21
CA PHE A 489 30.80 -31.40 5.31
C PHE A 489 30.75 -30.12 6.14
N ILE A 490 29.52 -29.59 6.34
CA ILE A 490 29.23 -28.50 7.27
C ILE A 490 27.88 -28.81 7.90
N TRP A 491 27.82 -28.81 9.23
CA TRP A 491 26.55 -28.92 9.96
C TRP A 491 26.09 -27.54 10.45
N ARG A 492 24.92 -27.10 9.98
CA ARG A 492 24.41 -25.72 10.18
C ARG A 492 23.04 -25.72 10.86
N ALA A 493 22.80 -26.65 11.79
CA ALA A 493 21.52 -26.79 12.46
C ALA A 493 21.12 -25.57 13.31
N ASP A 494 22.08 -24.82 13.80
CA ASP A 494 21.93 -23.57 14.55
C ASP A 494 21.35 -22.41 13.70
N GLU A 495 21.53 -22.47 12.38
CA GLU A 495 20.94 -21.51 11.45
C GLU A 495 19.48 -21.83 11.07
N ARG A 496 18.97 -22.99 11.49
CA ARG A 496 17.63 -23.47 11.17
C ARG A 496 16.56 -22.63 11.87
N PRO A 497 15.60 -22.03 11.16
CA PRO A 497 14.44 -21.41 11.79
C PRO A 497 13.61 -22.48 12.54
N LEU A 498 13.42 -22.33 13.84
CA LEU A 498 12.65 -23.25 14.65
C LEU A 498 11.18 -22.82 14.79
N THR A 499 10.91 -21.54 14.58
CA THR A 499 9.58 -20.95 14.60
C THR A 499 9.34 -20.06 13.38
N LYS A 500 8.07 -19.75 13.12
CA LYS A 500 7.70 -18.80 12.06
C LYS A 500 8.26 -17.38 12.26
N ASP A 501 8.64 -17.02 13.49
CA ASP A 501 9.16 -15.69 13.80
C ASP A 501 10.68 -15.62 13.59
N ASP A 502 11.38 -16.75 13.60
CA ASP A 502 12.83 -16.84 13.39
C ASP A 502 13.24 -16.49 11.96
N ILE A 503 12.29 -16.57 10.99
CA ILE A 503 12.57 -16.17 9.61
C ILE A 503 12.96 -14.68 9.49
N PHE A 504 12.58 -13.84 10.46
CA PHE A 504 12.89 -12.41 10.48
C PHE A 504 14.21 -12.08 11.20
N ILE A 505 14.81 -13.06 11.89
CA ILE A 505 16.10 -12.87 12.59
C ILE A 505 17.19 -12.74 11.52
N LYS A 506 17.96 -11.65 11.61
CA LYS A 506 19.14 -11.49 10.76
C LYS A 506 20.23 -12.43 11.26
N ASP A 507 20.89 -13.11 10.32
CA ASP A 507 22.06 -13.90 10.66
C ASP A 507 23.16 -12.97 11.16
N GLU A 508 23.90 -13.38 12.18
CA GLU A 508 25.13 -12.70 12.53
C GLU A 508 26.12 -12.84 11.36
N PRO A 509 26.85 -11.78 11.00
CA PRO A 509 27.92 -11.92 10.02
C PRO A 509 28.87 -13.01 10.51
N LEU A 510 29.20 -13.95 9.62
CA LEU A 510 30.24 -14.94 9.89
C LEU A 510 31.45 -14.16 10.43
N LYS A 511 31.91 -14.49 11.64
CA LYS A 511 33.18 -13.96 12.16
C LYS A 511 34.24 -14.44 11.20
N ASP A 512 34.68 -13.57 10.31
CA ASP A 512 35.85 -13.83 9.46
C ASP A 512 37.05 -13.94 10.40
N GLU A 513 37.52 -15.15 10.67
CA GLU A 513 38.79 -15.37 11.40
C GLU A 513 39.97 -14.69 10.67
N ASN A 514 39.79 -14.29 9.41
CA ASN A 514 40.71 -13.47 8.65
C ASN A 514 40.59 -11.96 8.90
N SER A 515 39.49 -11.45 9.52
CA SER A 515 39.34 -10.04 9.79
C SER A 515 40.22 -9.54 10.93
N GLU A 516 40.60 -10.40 11.87
CA GLU A 516 41.58 -10.05 12.89
C GLU A 516 42.99 -9.89 12.31
N LYS A 517 43.38 -10.74 11.35
CA LYS A 517 44.66 -10.61 10.63
C LYS A 517 44.75 -9.40 9.70
N ILE A 518 43.63 -8.94 9.16
CA ILE A 518 43.56 -7.74 8.29
C ILE A 518 43.61 -6.45 9.15
N ASN A 519 43.12 -6.47 10.36
CA ASN A 519 43.20 -5.32 11.26
C ASN A 519 44.60 -5.14 11.86
N GLU A 520 45.34 -6.21 12.10
CA GLU A 520 46.76 -6.13 12.48
C GLU A 520 47.67 -5.57 11.35
N LEU A 521 47.26 -5.73 10.07
CA LEU A 521 47.98 -5.16 8.92
C LEU A 521 47.63 -3.68 8.63
N LYS A 522 46.64 -3.09 9.28
CA LYS A 522 46.25 -1.68 9.11
C LYS A 522 46.95 -0.70 10.06
N GLU A 523 47.80 -1.18 10.95
CA GLU A 523 48.60 -0.31 11.84
C GLU A 523 50.01 0.01 11.30
N ILE A 524 50.24 -0.09 9.97
CA ILE A 524 51.46 0.41 9.35
C ILE A 524 51.26 1.89 9.02
N PRO A 525 52.15 2.82 9.48
CA PRO A 525 51.95 4.25 9.38
C PRO A 525 51.85 4.74 7.93
N GLN A 526 50.86 5.53 7.64
CA GLN A 526 50.47 6.08 6.34
C GLN A 526 51.44 7.16 5.82
N LYS A 527 52.77 6.94 5.84
CA LYS A 527 53.75 7.92 5.38
C LYS A 527 54.57 7.55 4.14
N SER A 528 54.22 6.52 3.40
CA SER A 528 55.03 6.11 2.24
C SER A 528 54.27 5.81 0.92
N ILE A 529 52.99 6.25 0.76
CA ILE A 529 52.21 5.94 -0.47
C ILE A 529 51.87 7.18 -1.32
N ASP A 530 52.22 8.39 -0.91
CA ASP A 530 51.89 9.60 -1.69
C ASP A 530 52.85 9.92 -2.86
N SER A 531 53.74 9.00 -3.25
CA SER A 531 54.71 9.26 -4.33
C SER A 531 54.54 8.48 -5.64
N VAL A 532 53.53 7.64 -5.77
CA VAL A 532 53.31 6.89 -7.03
C VAL A 532 51.82 6.78 -7.27
N ILE A 533 51.25 7.67 -8.04
CA ILE A 533 50.20 7.54 -9.04
C ILE A 533 49.55 8.93 -9.27
N LYS A 534 50.00 9.64 -10.27
CA LYS A 534 49.18 10.64 -11.00
C LYS A 534 48.49 9.93 -12.14
N PRO A 535 47.19 10.01 -12.29
CA PRO A 535 46.54 9.59 -13.53
C PRO A 535 46.45 10.77 -14.50
N PRO A 536 46.63 10.56 -15.82
CA PRO A 536 46.26 11.52 -16.84
C PRO A 536 44.88 11.12 -17.37
N ILE A 537 43.81 11.86 -17.04
CA ILE A 537 42.59 11.86 -17.82
C ILE A 537 42.03 13.30 -17.83
N GLU A 538 42.49 14.04 -18.81
CA GLU A 538 41.73 15.15 -19.41
C GLU A 538 41.78 14.97 -20.92
N ASN A 539 40.62 15.09 -21.56
CA ASN A 539 40.35 15.07 -23.00
C ASN A 539 39.71 13.79 -23.55
N VAL A 540 38.38 13.65 -23.37
CA VAL A 540 37.44 13.17 -24.39
C VAL A 540 36.03 13.66 -24.03
N LEU A 541 35.71 14.90 -24.35
CA LEU A 541 34.35 15.38 -24.54
C LEU A 541 34.37 16.64 -25.38
N LYS A 542 34.69 16.46 -26.68
CA LYS A 542 34.27 17.35 -27.76
C LYS A 542 34.40 16.56 -29.05
N ARG A 543 33.27 16.04 -29.54
CA ARG A 543 32.81 15.91 -30.93
C ARG A 543 31.76 14.80 -31.04
N GLN A 544 30.68 15.25 -31.43
CA GLN A 544 29.44 14.80 -32.08
C GLN A 544 28.23 14.74 -31.18
#